data_f1dae28584f5df797991b1adc089164d
#
_entry.id   f1dae28584f5df797991b1adc089164d
#
_cell.length_a   1.000
_cell.length_b   1.000
_cell.length_c   1.000
_cell.angle_alpha   90.00
_cell.angle_beta   90.00
_cell.angle_gamma   90.00
#
_symmetry.space_group_name_H-M   'P 1'
#
loop_
_entity.id
_entity.type
_entity.pdbx_description
1 polymer ?
#
loop_
_entity_poly.entity_id
_entity_poly.type
_entity_poly.pdbx_seq_one_letter_code
_entity_poly.pdbx_strand_id
1 'polypeptide(L)'
;MLEEFPNCTSKTYQLDKSYLHEIQIDHPDAAMVFHIQDPNKSFSSRAKSALAVQIMQQDYFTNLRTEKQLGYVIALSNRALNGLSGLTFIAQSPVASPSHLHDETRKFLEDQIEDFSSMTTEEFEQHKAGLVSRLTESDKNLNDRSARYWSDITLGFTLLNSEIEISQHVKTMTKEDFQDYLFEVRDNLDKKSILIFSTGKFGESLSHATSIVDQNIFKNLQLQSRKRAMTLRECGHTVG
;
A
#
# COMPACT_ATOMS: atom_id res chain seq x y z
N MET A 1 25.22 15.79 -26.75
CA MET A 1 24.38 16.61 -25.86
C MET A 1 23.36 15.64 -25.30
N LEU A 2 23.53 15.19 -24.05
CA LEU A 2 22.52 14.37 -23.37
C LEU A 2 21.42 15.36 -22.97
N GLU A 3 20.23 15.22 -23.56
CA GLU A 3 19.07 15.95 -23.11
C GLU A 3 18.82 15.56 -21.64
N GLU A 4 18.85 16.53 -20.74
CA GLU A 4 18.46 16.33 -19.35
C GLU A 4 16.98 15.92 -19.34
N PHE A 5 16.71 14.66 -19.04
CA PHE A 5 15.36 14.22 -18.76
C PHE A 5 14.82 15.03 -17.56
N PRO A 6 13.64 15.63 -17.67
CA PRO A 6 13.07 16.34 -16.54
C PRO A 6 12.94 15.36 -15.38
N ASN A 7 13.62 15.66 -14.26
CA ASN A 7 13.47 14.92 -13.02
C ASN A 7 11.98 14.93 -12.62
N CYS A 8 11.27 13.87 -12.92
CA CYS A 8 9.95 13.62 -12.36
C CYS A 8 10.13 13.35 -10.86
N THR A 9 10.23 14.41 -10.07
CA THR A 9 10.18 14.29 -8.63
C THR A 9 8.74 13.95 -8.24
N SER A 10 8.47 12.67 -8.14
CA SER A 10 7.27 12.18 -7.49
C SER A 10 7.33 12.59 -6.02
N LYS A 11 6.45 13.49 -5.59
CA LYS A 11 6.37 13.86 -4.18
C LYS A 11 5.66 12.76 -3.42
N THR A 12 6.30 12.29 -2.36
CA THR A 12 5.63 11.48 -1.36
C THR A 12 4.63 12.35 -0.63
N TYR A 13 3.38 12.00 -0.72
CA TYR A 13 2.35 12.60 0.11
C TYR A 13 2.15 11.71 1.34
N GLN A 14 2.54 12.23 2.51
CA GLN A 14 2.18 11.60 3.77
C GLN A 14 0.73 11.96 4.06
N LEU A 15 -0.12 10.95 4.14
CA LEU A 15 -1.53 11.14 4.43
C LEU A 15 -1.69 11.69 5.86
N ASP A 16 -2.48 12.73 6.02
CA ASP A 16 -2.82 13.38 7.28
C ASP A 16 -4.28 13.13 7.71
N LYS A 17 -5.05 12.51 6.82
CA LYS A 17 -6.45 12.09 7.03
C LYS A 17 -6.82 11.00 6.03
N SER A 18 -8.03 10.48 6.15
CA SER A 18 -8.60 9.58 5.16
C SER A 18 -9.13 10.33 3.95
N TYR A 19 -8.87 9.76 2.79
CA TYR A 19 -9.28 10.31 1.50
C TYR A 19 -10.17 9.32 0.75
N LEU A 20 -11.17 9.87 0.07
CA LEU A 20 -12.10 9.14 -0.78
C LEU A 20 -12.08 9.72 -2.18
N HIS A 21 -11.97 8.84 -3.20
CA HIS A 21 -11.99 9.28 -4.59
C HIS A 21 -12.78 8.31 -5.46
N GLU A 22 -13.84 8.80 -6.09
CA GLU A 22 -14.62 8.05 -7.06
C GLU A 22 -14.02 8.23 -8.46
N ILE A 23 -13.87 7.11 -9.18
CA ILE A 23 -13.47 7.09 -10.58
C ILE A 23 -14.66 6.62 -11.40
N GLN A 24 -15.02 7.40 -12.40
CA GLN A 24 -16.05 7.02 -13.37
C GLN A 24 -15.42 6.09 -14.41
N ILE A 25 -15.89 4.84 -14.45
CA ILE A 25 -15.44 3.80 -15.39
C ILE A 25 -16.70 3.21 -16.04
N ASP A 26 -16.67 3.05 -17.36
CA ASP A 26 -17.75 2.38 -18.10
C ASP A 26 -17.59 0.84 -17.98
N HIS A 27 -17.89 0.34 -16.79
CA HIS A 27 -17.87 -1.08 -16.45
C HIS A 27 -18.98 -1.39 -15.44
N PRO A 28 -19.72 -2.52 -15.59
CA PRO A 28 -20.83 -2.86 -14.69
C PRO A 28 -20.40 -3.27 -13.28
N ASP A 29 -19.17 -3.74 -13.11
CA ASP A 29 -18.68 -4.16 -11.80
C ASP A 29 -18.28 -2.96 -10.94
N ALA A 30 -18.51 -3.07 -9.64
CA ALA A 30 -17.87 -2.22 -8.68
C ALA A 30 -16.42 -2.63 -8.46
N ALA A 31 -15.55 -1.66 -8.22
CA ALA A 31 -14.15 -1.92 -7.88
C ALA A 31 -13.66 -0.96 -6.82
N MET A 32 -12.73 -1.42 -5.98
CA MET A 32 -12.07 -0.57 -5.01
C MET A 32 -10.59 -0.90 -4.87
N VAL A 33 -9.82 0.13 -4.54
CA VAL A 33 -8.47 0.06 -4.00
C VAL A 33 -8.46 0.82 -2.69
N PHE A 34 -8.26 0.12 -1.60
CA PHE A 34 -8.18 0.70 -0.26
C PHE A 34 -6.75 0.57 0.26
N HIS A 35 -6.08 1.71 0.46
CA HIS A 35 -4.70 1.77 0.92
C HIS A 35 -4.61 2.43 2.28
N ILE A 36 -3.94 1.76 3.22
CA ILE A 36 -3.64 2.27 4.55
C ILE A 36 -2.14 2.53 4.61
N GLN A 37 -1.75 3.78 4.79
CA GLN A 37 -0.36 4.21 4.73
C GLN A 37 0.34 4.07 6.08
N ASP A 38 1.55 3.51 6.04
CA ASP A 38 2.44 3.46 7.20
C ASP A 38 2.93 4.87 7.57
N PRO A 39 3.18 5.14 8.87
CA PRO A 39 3.55 6.48 9.32
C PRO A 39 4.95 6.91 8.89
N ASN A 40 5.86 5.97 8.65
CA ASN A 40 7.29 6.23 8.50
C ASN A 40 7.87 5.63 7.22
N LYS A 41 8.87 6.32 6.66
CA LYS A 41 9.73 5.80 5.59
C LYS A 41 10.89 5.03 6.20
N SER A 42 10.75 3.73 6.36
CA SER A 42 11.82 2.91 6.89
C SER A 42 11.76 1.48 6.35
N PHE A 43 12.87 0.77 6.37
CA PHE A 43 12.88 -0.65 6.08
C PHE A 43 12.11 -1.46 7.15
N SER A 44 12.09 -0.98 8.39
CA SER A 44 11.27 -1.57 9.46
C SER A 44 9.77 -1.51 9.12
N SER A 45 9.24 -0.36 8.69
CA SER A 45 7.83 -0.25 8.27
C SER A 45 7.54 -1.15 7.06
N ARG A 46 8.45 -1.20 6.08
CA ARG A 46 8.32 -2.11 4.92
C ARG A 46 8.33 -3.58 5.33
N ALA A 47 9.13 -3.95 6.32
CA ALA A 47 9.18 -5.31 6.87
C ALA A 47 7.87 -5.68 7.57
N LYS A 48 7.32 -4.76 8.37
CA LYS A 48 6.05 -4.94 9.07
C LYS A 48 4.88 -5.11 8.07
N SER A 49 4.77 -4.23 7.07
CA SER A 49 3.72 -4.35 6.05
C SER A 49 3.88 -5.60 5.17
N ALA A 50 5.12 -6.02 4.87
CA ALA A 50 5.37 -7.25 4.13
C ALA A 50 4.98 -8.51 4.94
N LEU A 51 5.25 -8.50 6.25
CA LEU A 51 4.86 -9.60 7.14
C LEU A 51 3.33 -9.64 7.33
N ALA A 52 2.65 -8.50 7.42
CA ALA A 52 1.20 -8.45 7.48
C ALA A 52 0.55 -9.07 6.23
N VAL A 53 1.07 -8.76 5.04
CA VAL A 53 0.61 -9.41 3.80
C VAL A 53 0.90 -10.91 3.83
N GLN A 54 2.09 -11.34 4.28
CA GLN A 54 2.45 -12.76 4.40
C GLN A 54 1.48 -13.54 5.29
N ILE A 55 0.99 -12.92 6.37
CA ILE A 55 0.06 -13.54 7.31
C ILE A 55 -1.37 -13.53 6.76
N MET A 56 -1.84 -12.41 6.22
CA MET A 56 -3.27 -12.15 5.99
C MET A 56 -3.73 -12.37 4.54
N GLN A 57 -2.81 -12.43 3.56
CA GLN A 57 -3.19 -12.42 2.13
C GLN A 57 -4.08 -13.59 1.74
N GLN A 58 -3.77 -14.79 2.21
CA GLN A 58 -4.54 -15.99 1.88
C GLN A 58 -5.92 -15.95 2.52
N ASP A 59 -6.01 -15.50 3.76
CA ASP A 59 -7.26 -15.44 4.51
C ASP A 59 -8.19 -14.35 3.93
N TYR A 60 -7.61 -13.21 3.52
CA TYR A 60 -8.38 -12.16 2.83
C TYR A 60 -9.01 -12.69 1.54
N PHE A 61 -8.21 -13.39 0.73
CA PHE A 61 -8.70 -14.02 -0.49
C PHE A 61 -9.80 -15.06 -0.20
N THR A 62 -9.55 -15.95 0.75
CA THR A 62 -10.51 -17.03 1.10
C THR A 62 -11.81 -16.46 1.64
N ASN A 63 -11.73 -15.51 2.58
CA ASN A 63 -12.89 -14.90 3.22
C ASN A 63 -13.79 -14.18 2.21
N LEU A 64 -13.23 -13.25 1.40
CA LEU A 64 -14.06 -12.44 0.51
C LEU A 64 -14.45 -13.18 -0.78
N ARG A 65 -13.55 -13.99 -1.35
CA ARG A 65 -13.80 -14.66 -2.63
C ARG A 65 -14.51 -16.00 -2.46
N THR A 66 -14.04 -16.84 -1.54
CA THR A 66 -14.52 -18.23 -1.45
C THR A 66 -15.73 -18.34 -0.54
N GLU A 67 -15.66 -17.78 0.66
CA GLU A 67 -16.72 -17.90 1.66
C GLU A 67 -17.87 -16.94 1.38
N LYS A 68 -17.57 -15.65 1.21
CA LYS A 68 -18.59 -14.59 0.99
C LYS A 68 -18.97 -14.40 -0.46
N GLN A 69 -18.18 -14.93 -1.41
CA GLN A 69 -18.42 -14.86 -2.85
C GLN A 69 -18.66 -13.43 -3.37
N LEU A 70 -17.96 -12.45 -2.77
CA LEU A 70 -18.16 -11.04 -3.05
C LEU A 70 -17.51 -10.57 -4.36
N GLY A 71 -16.49 -11.26 -4.87
CA GLY A 71 -15.83 -10.83 -6.09
C GLY A 71 -14.84 -11.85 -6.64
N TYR A 72 -14.37 -11.61 -7.86
CA TYR A 72 -13.41 -12.48 -8.53
C TYR A 72 -11.98 -11.92 -8.54
N VAL A 73 -11.81 -10.61 -8.34
CA VAL A 73 -10.51 -10.00 -8.07
C VAL A 73 -10.50 -9.58 -6.61
N ILE A 74 -9.80 -10.35 -5.78
CA ILE A 74 -9.58 -10.05 -4.37
C ILE A 74 -8.10 -10.22 -4.10
N ALA A 75 -7.44 -9.17 -3.63
CA ALA A 75 -6.01 -9.21 -3.36
C ALA A 75 -5.62 -8.27 -2.21
N LEU A 76 -4.63 -8.69 -1.43
CA LEU A 76 -3.93 -7.89 -0.45
C LEU A 76 -2.45 -7.81 -0.85
N SER A 77 -1.88 -6.64 -0.83
CA SER A 77 -0.46 -6.43 -1.13
C SER A 77 0.13 -5.32 -0.25
N ASN A 78 1.43 -5.39 -0.01
CA ASN A 78 2.16 -4.25 0.52
C ASN A 78 2.67 -3.41 -0.66
N ARG A 79 2.34 -2.13 -0.66
CA ARG A 79 2.85 -1.20 -1.66
C ARG A 79 3.66 -0.11 -1.01
N ALA A 80 4.80 0.20 -1.59
CA ALA A 80 5.61 1.35 -1.20
C ALA A 80 5.50 2.43 -2.29
N LEU A 81 5.05 3.60 -1.89
CA LEU A 81 4.97 4.79 -2.75
C LEU A 81 5.99 5.81 -2.25
N ASN A 82 7.05 6.04 -3.04
CA ASN A 82 8.15 6.93 -2.66
C ASN A 82 8.76 6.64 -1.27
N GLY A 83 8.87 5.36 -0.93
CA GLY A 83 9.44 4.89 0.32
C GLY A 83 8.47 4.85 1.52
N LEU A 84 7.24 5.36 1.40
CA LEU A 84 6.18 5.07 2.37
C LEU A 84 5.50 3.77 1.98
N SER A 85 5.55 2.78 2.86
CA SER A 85 4.85 1.50 2.72
C SER A 85 3.41 1.58 3.21
N GLY A 86 2.69 0.50 3.07
CA GLY A 86 1.33 0.35 3.58
C GLY A 86 0.63 -0.87 3.02
N LEU A 87 -0.53 -1.18 3.57
CA LEU A 87 -1.38 -2.27 3.13
C LEU A 87 -2.35 -1.77 2.05
N THR A 88 -2.45 -2.53 0.97
CA THR A 88 -3.35 -2.22 -0.15
C THR A 88 -4.27 -3.39 -0.40
N PHE A 89 -5.54 -3.16 -0.15
CA PHE A 89 -6.64 -4.09 -0.42
C PHE A 89 -7.26 -3.74 -1.78
N ILE A 90 -7.48 -4.74 -2.60
CA ILE A 90 -8.08 -4.61 -3.93
C ILE A 90 -9.25 -5.56 -4.02
N ALA A 91 -10.39 -5.05 -4.47
CA ALA A 91 -11.56 -5.86 -4.73
C ALA A 91 -12.30 -5.39 -5.98
N GLN A 92 -12.78 -6.34 -6.80
CA GLN A 92 -13.69 -6.09 -7.92
C GLN A 92 -14.82 -7.10 -7.87
N SER A 93 -16.05 -6.60 -8.00
CA SER A 93 -17.27 -7.37 -7.74
C SER A 93 -18.38 -7.07 -8.73
N PRO A 94 -18.98 -8.11 -9.32
CA PRO A 94 -20.23 -7.98 -10.06
C PRO A 94 -21.49 -8.03 -9.16
N VAL A 95 -21.35 -8.33 -7.85
CA VAL A 95 -22.45 -8.62 -6.93
C VAL A 95 -22.53 -7.72 -5.70
N ALA A 96 -21.45 -7.03 -5.36
CA ALA A 96 -21.35 -6.18 -4.18
C ALA A 96 -20.98 -4.72 -4.55
N SER A 97 -21.60 -3.76 -3.85
CA SER A 97 -21.28 -2.34 -3.99
C SER A 97 -19.92 -2.00 -3.37
N PRO A 98 -19.30 -0.86 -3.73
CA PRO A 98 -18.03 -0.43 -3.13
C PRO A 98 -18.13 -0.25 -1.61
N SER A 99 -19.27 0.23 -1.11
CA SER A 99 -19.51 0.37 0.33
C SER A 99 -19.42 -0.99 1.02
N HIS A 100 -20.16 -1.98 0.50
CA HIS A 100 -20.14 -3.32 1.08
C HIS A 100 -18.76 -3.98 1.02
N LEU A 101 -18.03 -3.82 -0.10
CA LEU A 101 -16.66 -4.33 -0.22
C LEU A 101 -15.70 -3.67 0.79
N HIS A 102 -15.85 -2.37 1.01
CA HIS A 102 -15.05 -1.63 1.97
C HIS A 102 -15.35 -2.05 3.42
N ASP A 103 -16.65 -2.17 3.77
CA ASP A 103 -17.07 -2.58 5.10
C ASP A 103 -16.58 -4.00 5.44
N GLU A 104 -16.71 -4.94 4.49
CA GLU A 104 -16.22 -6.30 4.65
C GLU A 104 -14.68 -6.38 4.75
N THR A 105 -13.98 -5.50 4.03
CA THR A 105 -12.51 -5.40 4.13
C THR A 105 -12.09 -4.85 5.49
N ARG A 106 -12.78 -3.83 6.00
CA ARG A 106 -12.51 -3.28 7.35
C ARG A 106 -12.76 -4.33 8.43
N LYS A 107 -13.91 -5.00 8.34
CA LYS A 107 -14.26 -6.07 9.28
C LYS A 107 -13.22 -7.19 9.25
N PHE A 108 -12.83 -7.67 8.07
CA PHE A 108 -11.77 -8.65 7.93
C PHE A 108 -10.49 -8.21 8.65
N LEU A 109 -10.07 -6.97 8.46
CA LEU A 109 -8.84 -6.46 9.07
C LEU A 109 -8.96 -6.37 10.60
N GLU A 110 -10.10 -5.94 11.12
CA GLU A 110 -10.39 -5.90 12.56
C GLU A 110 -10.35 -7.31 13.16
N ASP A 111 -11.04 -8.27 12.54
CA ASP A 111 -11.04 -9.68 12.94
C ASP A 111 -9.60 -10.26 12.95
N GLN A 112 -8.80 -9.99 11.91
CA GLN A 112 -7.40 -10.46 11.84
C GLN A 112 -6.49 -9.84 12.92
N ILE A 113 -6.72 -8.59 13.29
CA ILE A 113 -5.97 -7.92 14.36
C ILE A 113 -6.30 -8.53 15.73
N GLU A 114 -7.58 -8.87 15.96
CA GLU A 114 -8.01 -9.54 17.19
C GLU A 114 -7.46 -10.98 17.25
N ASP A 115 -7.58 -11.73 16.17
CA ASP A 115 -7.13 -13.12 16.06
C ASP A 115 -5.61 -13.25 16.21
N PHE A 116 -4.84 -12.24 15.78
CA PHE A 116 -3.38 -12.24 15.93
C PHE A 116 -2.93 -12.44 17.39
N SER A 117 -3.70 -11.96 18.36
CA SER A 117 -3.42 -12.14 19.79
C SER A 117 -3.35 -13.62 20.19
N SER A 118 -4.12 -14.48 19.52
CA SER A 118 -4.19 -15.92 19.76
C SER A 118 -3.11 -16.72 19.02
N MET A 119 -2.44 -16.13 18.01
CA MET A 119 -1.37 -16.77 17.25
C MET A 119 -0.22 -17.18 18.18
N THR A 120 0.27 -18.39 18.06
CA THR A 120 1.42 -18.84 18.85
C THR A 120 2.73 -18.20 18.38
N THR A 121 3.75 -18.20 19.23
CA THR A 121 5.08 -17.72 18.86
C THR A 121 5.66 -18.57 17.72
N GLU A 122 5.43 -19.87 17.74
CA GLU A 122 5.88 -20.81 16.72
C GLU A 122 5.27 -20.49 15.34
N GLU A 123 3.98 -20.23 15.27
CA GLU A 123 3.29 -19.81 14.03
C GLU A 123 3.83 -18.48 13.50
N PHE A 124 4.02 -17.51 14.39
CA PHE A 124 4.60 -16.22 14.02
C PHE A 124 6.01 -16.39 13.43
N GLU A 125 6.88 -17.18 14.06
CA GLU A 125 8.23 -17.47 13.55
C GLU A 125 8.20 -18.23 12.22
N GLN A 126 7.22 -19.11 11.98
CA GLN A 126 7.02 -19.76 10.68
C GLN A 126 6.69 -18.75 9.57
N HIS A 127 5.79 -17.78 9.83
CA HIS A 127 5.49 -16.71 8.88
C HIS A 127 6.71 -15.84 8.57
N LYS A 128 7.50 -15.50 9.59
CA LYS A 128 8.77 -14.78 9.43
C LYS A 128 9.74 -15.55 8.55
N ALA A 129 9.95 -16.83 8.86
CA ALA A 129 10.86 -17.69 8.12
C ALA A 129 10.43 -17.81 6.65
N GLY A 130 9.16 -17.99 6.37
CA GLY A 130 8.60 -18.03 5.02
C GLY A 130 8.85 -16.72 4.25
N LEU A 131 8.61 -15.57 4.88
CA LEU A 131 8.88 -14.28 4.28
C LEU A 131 10.37 -14.05 4.02
N VAL A 132 11.22 -14.35 4.98
CA VAL A 132 12.69 -14.24 4.84
C VAL A 132 13.18 -15.11 3.69
N SER A 133 12.73 -16.37 3.60
CA SER A 133 13.11 -17.29 2.51
C SER A 133 12.76 -16.69 1.15
N ARG A 134 11.56 -16.12 1.01
CA ARG A 134 11.11 -15.47 -0.24
C ARG A 134 11.95 -14.23 -0.58
N LEU A 135 12.26 -13.38 0.39
CA LEU A 135 13.04 -12.14 0.19
C LEU A 135 14.52 -12.41 -0.12
N THR A 136 15.04 -13.56 0.29
CA THR A 136 16.45 -13.95 0.08
C THR A 136 16.63 -14.99 -1.02
N GLU A 137 15.55 -15.35 -1.72
CA GLU A 137 15.62 -16.26 -2.86
C GLU A 137 16.45 -15.61 -3.99
N SER A 138 17.33 -16.41 -4.59
CA SER A 138 18.14 -15.93 -5.70
C SER A 138 17.27 -15.65 -6.94
N ASP A 139 17.56 -14.57 -7.63
CA ASP A 139 16.90 -14.24 -8.90
C ASP A 139 17.00 -15.42 -9.88
N LYS A 140 15.89 -15.89 -10.41
CA LYS A 140 15.83 -17.05 -11.30
C LYS A 140 16.35 -16.74 -12.71
N ASN A 141 16.26 -15.48 -13.11
CA ASN A 141 16.64 -15.01 -14.43
C ASN A 141 16.96 -13.51 -14.41
N LEU A 142 17.43 -13.00 -15.55
CA LEU A 142 17.78 -11.59 -15.71
C LEU A 142 16.58 -10.66 -15.55
N ASN A 143 15.39 -11.09 -15.94
CA ASN A 143 14.17 -10.27 -15.87
C ASN A 143 13.78 -10.02 -14.38
N ASP A 144 13.82 -11.07 -13.56
CA ASP A 144 13.54 -10.95 -12.11
C ASP A 144 14.52 -10.00 -11.45
N ARG A 145 15.82 -10.15 -11.75
CA ARG A 145 16.87 -9.25 -11.24
C ARG A 145 16.67 -7.80 -11.69
N SER A 146 16.36 -7.62 -12.97
CA SER A 146 16.10 -6.28 -13.49
C SER A 146 14.88 -5.63 -12.85
N ALA A 147 13.79 -6.38 -12.66
CA ALA A 147 12.58 -5.88 -12.01
C ALA A 147 12.85 -5.46 -10.56
N ARG A 148 13.63 -6.25 -9.81
CA ARG A 148 14.01 -5.95 -8.44
C ARG A 148 14.86 -4.67 -8.36
N TYR A 149 15.90 -4.56 -9.18
CA TYR A 149 16.72 -3.35 -9.22
C TYR A 149 15.93 -2.12 -9.67
N TRP A 150 15.04 -2.28 -10.65
CA TRP A 150 14.18 -1.19 -11.11
C TRP A 150 13.21 -0.74 -10.03
N SER A 151 12.68 -1.67 -9.24
CA SER A 151 11.85 -1.35 -8.08
C SER A 151 12.63 -0.49 -7.06
N ASP A 152 13.86 -0.86 -6.73
CA ASP A 152 14.69 -0.07 -5.82
C ASP A 152 14.99 1.32 -6.36
N ILE A 153 15.36 1.43 -7.64
CA ILE A 153 15.64 2.71 -8.30
C ILE A 153 14.40 3.62 -8.26
N THR A 154 13.22 3.09 -8.58
CA THR A 154 11.97 3.88 -8.59
C THR A 154 11.54 4.33 -7.19
N LEU A 155 11.95 3.61 -6.15
CA LEU A 155 11.73 3.98 -4.76
C LEU A 155 12.83 4.90 -4.21
N GLY A 156 13.87 5.19 -5.00
CA GLY A 156 14.98 6.07 -4.62
C GLY A 156 16.09 5.38 -3.81
N PHE A 157 16.15 4.04 -3.80
CA PHE A 157 17.23 3.30 -3.16
C PHE A 157 18.41 3.12 -4.10
N THR A 158 19.59 3.50 -3.64
CA THR A 158 20.83 3.48 -4.45
C THR A 158 21.63 2.19 -4.29
N LEU A 159 21.46 1.47 -3.17
CA LEU A 159 22.23 0.26 -2.86
C LEU A 159 21.65 -1.00 -3.50
N LEU A 160 20.43 -0.95 -4.06
CA LEU A 160 19.74 -2.05 -4.74
C LEU A 160 19.65 -3.35 -3.90
N ASN A 161 19.50 -3.19 -2.58
CA ASN A 161 19.53 -4.27 -1.59
C ASN A 161 18.30 -4.24 -0.65
N SER A 162 17.22 -3.58 -1.05
CA SER A 162 16.07 -3.35 -0.16
C SER A 162 15.46 -4.64 0.38
N GLU A 163 15.44 -5.73 -0.40
CA GLU A 163 14.92 -7.03 0.06
C GLU A 163 15.78 -7.62 1.17
N ILE A 164 17.10 -7.46 1.09
CA ILE A 164 18.03 -7.90 2.13
C ILE A 164 17.80 -7.10 3.42
N GLU A 165 17.70 -5.78 3.33
CA GLU A 165 17.42 -4.92 4.47
C GLU A 165 16.07 -5.25 5.12
N ILE A 166 15.02 -5.43 4.31
CA ILE A 166 13.70 -5.86 4.80
C ILE A 166 13.83 -7.21 5.52
N SER A 167 14.55 -8.18 4.93
CA SER A 167 14.70 -9.51 5.53
C SER A 167 15.39 -9.47 6.90
N GLN A 168 16.37 -8.58 7.09
CA GLN A 168 17.05 -8.39 8.38
C GLN A 168 16.07 -7.85 9.43
N HIS A 169 15.26 -6.85 9.07
CA HIS A 169 14.23 -6.32 9.96
C HIS A 169 13.17 -7.38 10.32
N VAL A 170 12.75 -8.22 9.36
CA VAL A 170 11.83 -9.33 9.64
C VAL A 170 12.43 -10.31 10.64
N LYS A 171 13.72 -10.69 10.48
CA LYS A 171 14.40 -11.64 11.40
C LYS A 171 14.41 -11.15 12.83
N THR A 172 14.63 -9.87 13.06
CA THR A 172 14.75 -9.28 14.41
C THR A 172 13.43 -8.83 15.02
N MET A 173 12.33 -8.87 14.25
CA MET A 173 11.02 -8.41 14.70
C MET A 173 10.44 -9.37 15.75
N THR A 174 9.99 -8.82 16.87
CA THR A 174 9.25 -9.59 17.89
C THR A 174 7.76 -9.64 17.57
N LYS A 175 7.05 -10.57 18.21
CA LYS A 175 5.58 -10.65 18.09
C LYS A 175 4.91 -9.40 18.63
N GLU A 176 5.45 -8.84 19.71
CA GLU A 176 4.97 -7.59 20.32
C GLU A 176 5.14 -6.39 19.39
N ASP A 177 6.33 -6.23 18.77
CA ASP A 177 6.59 -5.16 17.79
C ASP A 177 5.61 -5.22 16.60
N PHE A 178 5.24 -6.43 16.19
CA PHE A 178 4.30 -6.63 15.10
C PHE A 178 2.85 -6.39 15.55
N GLN A 179 2.48 -6.78 16.77
CA GLN A 179 1.17 -6.49 17.33
C GLN A 179 0.94 -4.98 17.46
N ASP A 180 1.93 -4.23 17.94
CA ASP A 180 1.87 -2.77 17.99
C ASP A 180 1.66 -2.16 16.61
N TYR A 181 2.33 -2.70 15.59
CA TYR A 181 2.11 -2.28 14.21
C TYR A 181 0.67 -2.55 13.74
N LEU A 182 0.08 -3.69 14.08
CA LEU A 182 -1.30 -3.97 13.70
C LEU A 182 -2.28 -3.00 14.37
N PHE A 183 -2.02 -2.58 15.59
CA PHE A 183 -2.81 -1.53 16.26
C PHE A 183 -2.61 -0.17 15.57
N GLU A 184 -1.39 0.17 15.14
CA GLU A 184 -1.15 1.37 14.33
C GLU A 184 -1.93 1.33 13.00
N VAL A 185 -1.98 0.19 12.32
CA VAL A 185 -2.77 0.00 11.09
C VAL A 185 -4.25 0.26 11.36
N ARG A 186 -4.80 -0.31 12.43
CA ARG A 186 -6.19 -0.08 12.84
C ARG A 186 -6.46 1.41 13.09
N ASP A 187 -5.58 2.08 13.82
CA ASP A 187 -5.72 3.51 14.13
C ASP A 187 -5.58 4.40 12.88
N ASN A 188 -4.89 3.94 11.86
CA ASN A 188 -4.69 4.65 10.59
C ASN A 188 -5.83 4.42 9.58
N LEU A 189 -6.74 3.49 9.81
CA LEU A 189 -7.91 3.24 8.95
C LEU A 189 -8.66 4.53 8.62
N ASP A 190 -8.88 5.37 9.61
CA ASP A 190 -9.63 6.63 9.48
C ASP A 190 -8.74 7.89 9.50
N LYS A 191 -7.42 7.72 9.61
CA LYS A 191 -6.48 8.84 9.74
C LYS A 191 -5.48 8.94 8.60
N LYS A 192 -5.07 7.80 8.00
CA LYS A 192 -4.02 7.75 6.98
C LYS A 192 -4.36 6.72 5.90
N SER A 193 -5.53 6.84 5.33
CA SER A 193 -5.97 5.92 4.29
C SER A 193 -6.45 6.65 3.04
N ILE A 194 -6.51 5.93 1.94
CA ILE A 194 -7.15 6.38 0.71
C ILE A 194 -7.98 5.25 0.14
N LEU A 195 -9.25 5.54 -0.16
CA LEU A 195 -10.16 4.66 -0.86
C LEU A 195 -10.43 5.24 -2.25
N ILE A 196 -10.04 4.50 -3.27
CA ILE A 196 -10.36 4.81 -4.67
C ILE A 196 -11.34 3.75 -5.14
N PHE A 197 -12.46 4.15 -5.73
CA PHE A 197 -13.50 3.20 -6.12
C PHE A 197 -14.24 3.60 -7.39
N SER A 198 -14.89 2.63 -8.01
CA SER A 198 -15.88 2.79 -9.06
C SER A 198 -17.15 2.06 -8.68
N THR A 199 -18.29 2.72 -8.88
CA THR A 199 -19.60 2.20 -8.43
C THR A 199 -20.18 1.13 -9.35
N GLY A 200 -19.73 1.07 -10.61
CA GLY A 200 -20.31 0.15 -11.59
C GLY A 200 -21.83 0.36 -11.74
N LYS A 201 -22.57 -0.75 -11.78
CA LYS A 201 -24.05 -0.74 -11.87
C LYS A 201 -24.78 -0.38 -10.57
N PHE A 202 -24.07 -0.30 -9.43
CA PHE A 202 -24.70 -0.11 -8.13
C PHE A 202 -25.07 1.35 -7.84
N GLY A 203 -24.38 2.31 -8.44
CA GLY A 203 -24.73 3.73 -8.36
C GLY A 203 -24.69 4.35 -6.95
N GLU A 204 -24.21 3.60 -5.96
CA GLU A 204 -24.16 4.05 -4.57
C GLU A 204 -22.92 4.92 -4.32
N SER A 205 -23.16 6.15 -3.90
CA SER A 205 -22.14 7.00 -3.30
C SER A 205 -21.84 6.52 -1.88
N LEU A 206 -20.56 6.42 -1.52
CA LEU A 206 -20.13 6.10 -0.15
C LEU A 206 -20.50 7.25 0.79
N SER A 207 -21.57 7.07 1.56
CA SER A 207 -22.16 8.13 2.42
C SER A 207 -21.50 8.27 3.79
N HIS A 208 -20.63 7.33 4.19
CA HIS A 208 -20.00 7.29 5.51
C HIS A 208 -18.54 7.70 5.50
N ALA A 209 -18.05 8.25 4.41
CA ALA A 209 -16.66 8.55 4.30
C ALA A 209 -16.31 9.91 4.88
N THR A 210 -15.38 9.87 5.74
CA THR A 210 -14.42 10.91 6.01
C THR A 210 -14.00 11.63 4.74
N SER A 211 -14.21 12.93 4.71
CA SER A 211 -13.82 13.93 3.71
C SER A 211 -13.60 13.45 2.27
N ILE A 212 -14.56 13.76 1.42
CA ILE A 212 -14.44 13.77 -0.06
C ILE A 212 -13.21 14.58 -0.42
N VAL A 213 -12.26 13.97 -1.12
CA VAL A 213 -11.14 14.71 -1.67
C VAL A 213 -11.65 15.52 -2.84
N ASP A 214 -11.61 16.82 -2.71
CA ASP A 214 -11.77 17.71 -3.86
C ASP A 214 -10.68 17.35 -4.88
N GLN A 215 -11.07 17.00 -6.11
CA GLN A 215 -10.15 16.72 -7.22
C GLN A 215 -9.12 17.86 -7.40
N ASN A 216 -9.44 19.06 -6.97
CA ASN A 216 -8.53 20.20 -6.96
C ASN A 216 -7.37 20.04 -5.99
N ILE A 217 -7.47 19.24 -4.93
CA ILE A 217 -6.35 18.96 -4.02
C ILE A 217 -5.27 18.19 -4.76
N PHE A 218 -5.60 17.13 -5.50
CA PHE A 218 -4.64 16.39 -6.32
C PHE A 218 -4.06 17.24 -7.45
N LYS A 219 -4.88 18.04 -8.14
CA LYS A 219 -4.42 19.00 -9.15
C LYS A 219 -3.49 20.07 -8.56
N ASN A 220 -3.81 20.59 -7.38
CA ASN A 220 -2.99 21.59 -6.70
C ASN A 220 -1.68 20.99 -6.16
N LEU A 221 -1.66 19.75 -5.71
CA LEU A 221 -0.46 19.02 -5.33
C LEU A 221 0.48 18.83 -6.54
N GLN A 222 -0.06 18.48 -7.71
CA GLN A 222 0.70 18.42 -8.95
C GLN A 222 1.25 19.77 -9.38
N LEU A 223 0.46 20.85 -9.24
CA LEU A 223 0.86 22.23 -9.56
C LEU A 223 1.93 22.77 -8.61
N GLN A 224 1.84 22.49 -7.31
CA GLN A 224 2.88 22.85 -6.35
C GLN A 224 4.20 22.11 -6.61
N SER A 225 4.14 20.85 -7.07
CA SER A 225 5.35 20.10 -7.45
C SER A 225 6.03 20.70 -8.69
N ARG A 226 5.24 21.16 -9.68
CA ARG A 226 5.77 21.87 -10.86
C ARG A 226 6.39 23.22 -10.50
N LYS A 227 5.74 24.01 -9.63
CA LYS A 227 6.28 25.30 -9.18
C LYS A 227 7.60 25.17 -8.41
N ARG A 228 7.74 24.17 -7.51
CA ARG A 228 9.01 23.93 -6.79
C ARG A 228 10.13 23.43 -7.71
N ALA A 229 9.81 22.64 -8.72
CA ALA A 229 10.80 22.21 -9.73
C ALA A 229 11.28 23.40 -10.58
N MET A 230 10.42 24.37 -10.87
CA MET A 230 10.79 25.63 -11.54
C MET A 230 11.68 26.52 -10.64
N THR A 231 11.35 26.65 -9.36
CA THR A 231 12.13 27.48 -8.41
C THR A 231 13.54 26.91 -8.15
N LEU A 232 13.72 25.59 -8.18
CA LEU A 232 15.04 24.96 -8.10
C LEU A 232 15.89 25.16 -9.37
N ARG A 233 15.27 25.38 -10.54
CA ARG A 233 15.97 25.75 -11.77
C ARG A 233 16.50 27.20 -11.73
N GLU A 234 15.79 28.10 -11.07
CA GLU A 234 16.21 29.49 -10.90
C GLU A 234 17.37 29.66 -9.92
N CYS A 235 17.54 28.77 -8.93
CA CYS A 235 18.63 28.77 -7.99
C CYS A 235 19.94 28.15 -8.54
N GLY A 236 19.93 27.50 -9.70
CA GLY A 236 21.09 26.82 -10.32
C GLY A 236 21.94 27.71 -11.26
N HIS A 237 21.61 28.98 -11.42
CA HIS A 237 22.30 29.87 -12.37
C HIS A 237 23.03 31.07 -11.74
N THR A 238 23.63 30.89 -10.57
CA THR A 238 24.58 31.87 -10.03
C THR A 238 25.71 31.17 -9.31
N VAL A 239 26.63 30.57 -10.08
CA VAL A 239 28.07 30.57 -9.71
C VAL A 239 28.84 30.65 -11.03
N GLY A 240 29.60 31.76 -11.17
CA GLY A 240 30.40 32.13 -12.30
C GLY A 240 31.60 31.26 -12.65
#